data_539db53f5a2a2be3ae694140aa43259e
#
_entry.id   539db53f5a2a2be3ae694140aa43259e
#
_cell.length_a   1.000
_cell.length_b   1.000
_cell.length_c   1.000
_cell.angle_alpha   90.00
_cell.angle_beta   90.00
_cell.angle_gamma   90.00
#
_symmetry.space_group_name_H-M   'P 1'
#
loop_
_entity.id
_entity.type
_entity.pdbx_description
1 polymer ?
#
loop_
_entity_poly.entity_id
_entity_poly.type
_entity_poly.pdbx_seq_one_letter_code
_entity_poly.pdbx_strand_id
1 'polypeptide(L)'
;MKTTTILETLVLAVLAIGQAQAAPLSLQDATITATYDGSAADVLGLDHLFAQEPGSNTSKLDPTDSGVEFLTADYLFGFDFAADGKLTIYENMPIPAGDYKFTFDFGATLPAAIASFALLDGSAVDGVPGLDVVDGHTIAVDLGGLAWHGDYASITTQIGAASVPEPAVPALLLAGACGLAISRRRSRA
;
A
#
# COMPACT_ATOMS: atom_id res chain seq x y z
N MET A 1 33.68 -40.41 13.37
CA MET A 1 32.71 -39.42 13.90
C MET A 1 32.95 -38.03 13.30
N LYS A 2 32.73 -37.79 11.98
CA LYS A 2 32.89 -36.46 11.36
C LYS A 2 31.84 -36.15 10.27
N THR A 3 30.80 -36.96 10.16
CA THR A 3 29.76 -36.81 9.10
C THR A 3 28.52 -36.08 9.56
N THR A 4 28.30 -35.94 10.86
CA THR A 4 27.07 -35.33 11.44
C THR A 4 27.08 -33.78 11.38
N THR A 5 28.26 -33.18 11.51
CA THR A 5 28.40 -31.71 11.58
C THR A 5 28.11 -30.99 10.26
N ILE A 6 28.27 -31.66 9.11
CA ILE A 6 28.03 -31.05 7.77
C ILE A 6 26.52 -31.00 7.45
N LEU A 7 25.76 -31.97 7.97
CA LEU A 7 24.31 -32.02 7.73
C LEU A 7 23.56 -30.96 8.54
N GLU A 8 24.01 -30.64 9.74
CA GLU A 8 23.42 -29.61 10.58
C GLU A 8 23.64 -28.20 10.02
N THR A 9 24.79 -27.93 9.38
CA THR A 9 25.07 -26.62 8.74
C THR A 9 24.26 -26.41 7.48
N LEU A 10 23.88 -27.46 6.76
CA LEU A 10 23.05 -27.37 5.55
C LEU A 10 21.58 -27.11 5.88
N VAL A 11 21.08 -27.64 7.01
CA VAL A 11 19.70 -27.46 7.45
C VAL A 11 19.44 -26.01 7.95
N LEU A 12 20.45 -25.37 8.55
CA LEU A 12 20.31 -23.99 9.03
C LEU A 12 20.28 -22.95 7.89
N ALA A 13 20.86 -23.26 6.73
CA ALA A 13 20.89 -22.33 5.58
C ALA A 13 19.55 -22.29 4.82
N VAL A 14 18.67 -23.27 4.99
CA VAL A 14 17.37 -23.32 4.28
C VAL A 14 16.28 -22.53 5.02
N LEU A 15 16.46 -22.15 6.28
CA LEU A 15 15.48 -21.44 7.09
C LEU A 15 15.53 -19.91 6.94
N ALA A 16 16.44 -19.35 6.17
CA ALA A 16 16.52 -17.92 5.86
C ALA A 16 15.77 -17.56 4.56
N ILE A 17 14.61 -18.18 4.31
CA ILE A 17 13.68 -17.69 3.29
C ILE A 17 12.98 -16.50 3.93
N GLY A 18 13.52 -15.31 3.68
CA GLY A 18 12.92 -14.05 4.14
C GLY A 18 11.46 -13.99 3.68
N GLN A 19 10.59 -13.65 4.60
CA GLN A 19 9.19 -13.35 4.28
C GLN A 19 9.22 -12.16 3.31
N ALA A 20 8.68 -12.34 2.11
CA ALA A 20 8.48 -11.25 1.18
C ALA A 20 7.42 -10.32 1.77
N GLN A 21 7.85 -9.19 2.35
CA GLN A 21 6.93 -8.13 2.75
C GLN A 21 6.56 -7.31 1.52
N ALA A 22 5.28 -6.91 1.44
CA ALA A 22 4.84 -5.98 0.41
C ALA A 22 5.66 -4.69 0.53
N ALA A 23 6.25 -4.25 -0.57
CA ALA A 23 6.93 -2.96 -0.63
C ALA A 23 5.90 -1.83 -0.80
N PRO A 24 6.16 -0.60 -0.34
CA PRO A 24 5.31 0.55 -0.66
C PRO A 24 5.12 0.65 -2.17
N LEU A 25 3.87 0.88 -2.61
CA LEU A 25 3.56 1.07 -4.03
C LEU A 25 3.82 2.52 -4.42
N SER A 26 4.57 2.75 -5.50
CA SER A 26 4.70 4.10 -6.04
C SER A 26 3.41 4.50 -6.75
N LEU A 27 2.85 5.65 -6.34
CA LEU A 27 1.69 6.29 -6.96
C LEU A 27 2.09 7.50 -7.82
N GLN A 28 3.38 7.70 -8.05
CA GLN A 28 3.85 8.83 -8.86
C GLN A 28 3.17 8.86 -10.22
N ASP A 29 2.58 10.00 -10.57
CA ASP A 29 1.80 10.22 -11.79
C ASP A 29 0.53 9.35 -11.94
N ALA A 30 0.07 8.70 -10.86
CA ALA A 30 -1.17 7.91 -10.90
C ALA A 30 -2.37 8.80 -11.21
N THR A 31 -3.30 8.27 -12.00
CA THR A 31 -4.63 8.86 -12.19
C THR A 31 -5.62 8.02 -11.38
N ILE A 32 -6.36 8.67 -10.50
CA ILE A 32 -7.22 8.03 -9.52
C ILE A 32 -8.66 8.45 -9.81
N THR A 33 -9.57 7.48 -9.89
CA THR A 33 -11.01 7.72 -9.97
C THR A 33 -11.67 7.23 -8.69
N ALA A 34 -12.43 8.09 -8.02
CA ALA A 34 -13.05 7.79 -6.73
C ALA A 34 -14.57 7.65 -6.85
N THR A 35 -15.15 6.83 -5.96
CA THR A 35 -16.60 6.81 -5.72
C THR A 35 -16.87 6.80 -4.22
N TYR A 36 -18.00 7.38 -3.83
CA TYR A 36 -18.52 7.37 -2.47
C TYR A 36 -19.90 6.71 -2.49
N ASP A 37 -20.07 5.64 -1.71
CA ASP A 37 -21.26 4.77 -1.71
C ASP A 37 -21.69 4.33 -3.12
N GLY A 38 -20.70 4.13 -4.01
CA GLY A 38 -20.89 3.77 -5.41
C GLY A 38 -21.30 4.91 -6.33
N SER A 39 -21.40 6.15 -5.82
CA SER A 39 -21.71 7.34 -6.60
C SER A 39 -20.45 8.14 -6.96
N ALA A 40 -20.28 8.44 -8.24
CA ALA A 40 -19.23 9.31 -8.74
C ALA A 40 -19.53 10.79 -8.46
N ALA A 41 -20.79 11.17 -8.27
CA ALA A 41 -21.21 12.55 -8.08
C ALA A 41 -20.92 13.07 -6.64
N ASP A 42 -20.69 12.15 -5.70
CA ASP A 42 -20.53 12.48 -4.29
C ASP A 42 -19.06 12.63 -3.88
N VAL A 43 -18.12 12.50 -4.84
CA VAL A 43 -16.69 12.77 -4.67
C VAL A 43 -16.23 13.81 -5.68
N LEU A 44 -15.44 14.75 -5.22
CA LEU A 44 -14.87 15.85 -6.00
C LEU A 44 -13.37 15.60 -6.12
N GLY A 45 -12.90 15.31 -7.33
CA GLY A 45 -11.48 15.32 -7.66
C GLY A 45 -11.00 16.76 -7.68
N LEU A 46 -9.89 17.02 -7.02
CA LEU A 46 -9.21 18.30 -7.01
C LEU A 46 -8.02 18.19 -7.95
N ASP A 47 -7.83 19.19 -8.82
CA ASP A 47 -6.59 19.28 -9.57
C ASP A 47 -5.50 19.98 -8.72
N HIS A 48 -4.29 20.07 -9.27
CA HIS A 48 -3.13 20.65 -8.60
C HIS A 48 -3.31 22.11 -8.14
N LEU A 49 -4.36 22.78 -8.56
CA LEU A 49 -4.68 24.14 -8.19
C LEU A 49 -5.87 24.21 -7.22
N PHE A 50 -6.31 23.06 -6.71
CA PHE A 50 -7.56 22.93 -5.96
C PHE A 50 -8.77 23.44 -6.73
N ALA A 51 -8.63 23.54 -8.07
CA ALA A 51 -9.74 23.90 -8.93
C ALA A 51 -10.69 22.71 -9.00
N GLN A 52 -11.81 22.86 -8.34
CA GLN A 52 -12.89 21.90 -8.38
C GLN A 52 -13.55 21.94 -9.76
N GLU A 53 -13.37 20.89 -10.55
CA GLU A 53 -14.17 20.71 -11.76
C GLU A 53 -15.50 20.07 -11.38
N PRO A 54 -16.64 20.76 -11.55
CA PRO A 54 -17.94 20.22 -11.24
C PRO A 54 -18.19 18.91 -11.97
N GLY A 55 -18.46 17.83 -11.21
CA GLY A 55 -18.75 16.51 -11.75
C GLY A 55 -17.53 15.64 -12.06
N SER A 56 -16.32 16.10 -11.84
CA SER A 56 -15.13 15.25 -11.91
C SER A 56 -14.93 14.51 -10.60
N ASN A 57 -14.84 13.18 -10.69
CA ASN A 57 -14.43 12.31 -9.58
C ASN A 57 -13.04 11.70 -9.84
N THR A 58 -12.25 12.33 -10.71
CA THR A 58 -10.93 11.86 -11.12
C THR A 58 -9.90 12.96 -10.84
N SER A 59 -8.77 12.56 -10.26
CA SER A 59 -7.62 13.43 -10.01
C SER A 59 -6.35 12.74 -10.49
N LYS A 60 -5.37 13.54 -10.94
CA LYS A 60 -4.03 13.05 -11.22
C LYS A 60 -3.11 13.45 -10.07
N LEU A 61 -2.41 12.47 -9.49
CA LEU A 61 -1.47 12.73 -8.42
C LEU A 61 -0.28 13.56 -8.93
N ASP A 62 -0.05 14.71 -8.31
CA ASP A 62 1.16 15.51 -8.48
C ASP A 62 2.10 15.27 -7.29
N PRO A 63 3.27 14.64 -7.50
CA PRO A 63 4.18 14.35 -6.42
C PRO A 63 4.83 15.60 -5.79
N THR A 64 4.62 16.77 -6.37
CA THR A 64 5.11 18.06 -5.85
C THR A 64 4.07 18.82 -5.05
N ASP A 65 2.80 18.42 -5.13
CA ASP A 65 1.70 18.95 -4.35
C ASP A 65 1.49 18.14 -3.07
N SER A 66 1.21 18.82 -1.98
CA SER A 66 0.87 18.24 -0.68
C SER A 66 -0.62 18.42 -0.34
N GLY A 67 -1.41 18.75 -1.33
CA GLY A 67 -2.85 18.94 -1.19
C GLY A 67 -3.64 17.64 -1.22
N VAL A 68 -4.91 17.70 -0.81
CA VAL A 68 -5.83 16.56 -0.93
C VAL A 68 -6.25 16.36 -2.39
N GLU A 69 -6.23 15.12 -2.88
CA GLU A 69 -6.70 14.79 -4.23
C GLU A 69 -8.21 14.68 -4.32
N PHE A 70 -8.87 14.37 -3.22
CA PHE A 70 -10.33 14.22 -3.21
C PHE A 70 -10.96 14.83 -1.97
N LEU A 71 -12.14 15.39 -2.15
CA LEU A 71 -13.03 15.84 -1.11
C LEU A 71 -14.42 15.27 -1.35
N THR A 72 -15.11 14.83 -0.30
CA THR A 72 -16.52 14.43 -0.46
C THR A 72 -17.42 15.63 -0.72
N ALA A 73 -18.50 15.46 -1.48
CA ALA A 73 -19.39 16.55 -1.84
C ALA A 73 -20.13 17.14 -0.62
N ASP A 74 -20.26 16.35 0.45
CA ASP A 74 -20.79 16.78 1.76
C ASP A 74 -19.72 17.41 2.67
N TYR A 75 -18.46 17.48 2.19
CA TYR A 75 -17.31 18.02 2.91
C TYR A 75 -16.92 17.27 4.19
N LEU A 76 -17.36 16.03 4.38
CA LEU A 76 -17.02 15.26 5.59
C LEU A 76 -15.58 14.74 5.55
N PHE A 77 -15.11 14.25 4.41
CA PHE A 77 -13.80 13.61 4.29
C PHE A 77 -12.93 14.23 3.20
N GLY A 78 -11.64 14.34 3.49
CA GLY A 78 -10.58 14.61 2.53
C GLY A 78 -9.63 13.43 2.38
N PHE A 79 -9.09 13.20 1.18
CA PHE A 79 -8.18 12.11 0.88
C PHE A 79 -6.93 12.64 0.19
N ASP A 80 -5.77 12.38 0.79
CA ASP A 80 -4.46 12.82 0.35
C ASP A 80 -3.60 11.59 0.04
N PHE A 81 -3.24 11.40 -1.21
CA PHE A 81 -2.41 10.30 -1.70
C PHE A 81 -0.97 10.77 -1.92
N ALA A 82 -0.04 10.24 -1.15
CA ALA A 82 1.37 10.50 -1.35
C ALA A 82 1.99 9.56 -2.40
N ALA A 83 3.04 10.03 -3.07
CA ALA A 83 3.75 9.29 -4.11
C ALA A 83 4.33 7.94 -3.65
N ASP A 84 4.53 7.74 -2.35
CA ASP A 84 5.03 6.51 -1.74
C ASP A 84 3.92 5.49 -1.39
N GLY A 85 2.69 5.73 -1.84
CA GLY A 85 1.53 4.85 -1.61
C GLY A 85 0.84 5.05 -0.27
N LYS A 86 1.20 6.09 0.47
CA LYS A 86 0.48 6.48 1.68
C LYS A 86 -0.82 7.16 1.29
N LEU A 87 -1.91 6.84 2.00
CA LEU A 87 -3.17 7.57 1.95
C LEU A 87 -3.47 8.11 3.34
N THR A 88 -3.60 9.43 3.45
CA THR A 88 -4.10 10.10 4.64
C THR A 88 -5.56 10.48 4.44
N ILE A 89 -6.41 10.08 5.37
CA ILE A 89 -7.85 10.37 5.35
C ILE A 89 -8.13 11.34 6.48
N TYR A 90 -8.65 12.50 6.12
CA TYR A 90 -8.95 13.58 7.04
C TYR A 90 -10.45 13.64 7.35
N GLU A 91 -10.79 13.77 8.63
CA GLU A 91 -12.06 14.34 9.06
C GLU A 91 -12.02 15.84 8.78
N ASN A 92 -12.89 16.32 7.91
CA ASN A 92 -12.95 17.74 7.56
C ASN A 92 -14.07 18.47 8.32
N MET A 93 -15.06 17.73 8.78
CA MET A 93 -16.18 18.20 9.63
C MET A 93 -16.62 17.07 10.56
N PRO A 94 -17.30 17.36 11.69
CA PRO A 94 -17.83 16.32 12.57
C PRO A 94 -18.67 15.28 11.83
N ILE A 95 -18.27 14.01 11.94
CA ILE A 95 -18.85 12.90 11.17
C ILE A 95 -20.11 12.39 11.87
N PRO A 96 -21.30 12.48 11.26
CA PRO A 96 -22.50 11.83 11.79
C PRO A 96 -22.35 10.30 11.78
N ALA A 97 -23.18 9.60 12.57
CA ALA A 97 -23.26 8.16 12.44
C ALA A 97 -23.84 7.77 11.06
N GLY A 98 -23.16 6.88 10.34
CA GLY A 98 -23.54 6.49 8.99
C GLY A 98 -22.64 5.39 8.42
N ASP A 99 -22.95 4.96 7.22
CA ASP A 99 -22.09 4.11 6.39
C ASP A 99 -21.32 5.01 5.43
N TYR A 100 -20.02 4.82 5.34
CA TYR A 100 -19.11 5.66 4.56
C TYR A 100 -18.15 4.77 3.78
N LYS A 101 -18.49 4.43 2.54
CA LYS A 101 -17.72 3.50 1.70
C LYS A 101 -17.15 4.22 0.49
N PHE A 102 -15.85 4.12 0.34
CA PHE A 102 -15.10 4.74 -0.74
C PHE A 102 -14.41 3.68 -1.57
N THR A 103 -14.34 3.91 -2.87
CA THR A 103 -13.55 3.09 -3.78
C THR A 103 -12.63 4.01 -4.58
N PHE A 104 -11.36 3.62 -4.71
CA PHE A 104 -10.36 4.34 -5.50
C PHE A 104 -9.78 3.38 -6.54
N ASP A 105 -10.00 3.69 -7.81
CA ASP A 105 -9.51 2.95 -8.96
C ASP A 105 -8.38 3.75 -9.63
N PHE A 106 -7.21 3.14 -9.71
CA PHE A 106 -6.01 3.70 -10.33
C PHE A 106 -5.87 3.28 -11.81
N GLY A 107 -6.81 2.50 -12.33
CA GLY A 107 -6.78 2.01 -13.71
C GLY A 107 -5.46 1.36 -14.09
N ALA A 108 -4.97 1.67 -15.29
CA ALA A 108 -3.72 1.14 -15.82
C ALA A 108 -2.50 2.03 -15.53
N THR A 109 -2.60 2.99 -14.58
CA THR A 109 -1.53 3.97 -14.34
C THR A 109 -0.50 3.51 -13.30
N LEU A 110 -0.76 2.43 -12.57
CA LEU A 110 0.16 1.89 -11.56
C LEU A 110 1.35 1.16 -12.19
N PRO A 111 2.56 1.30 -11.62
CA PRO A 111 3.75 0.58 -12.07
C PRO A 111 3.74 -0.91 -11.68
N ALA A 112 2.92 -1.31 -10.69
CA ALA A 112 2.77 -2.67 -10.21
C ALA A 112 1.37 -2.87 -9.64
N ALA A 113 0.92 -4.12 -9.54
CA ALA A 113 -0.36 -4.45 -8.93
C ALA A 113 -0.35 -4.19 -7.41
N ILE A 114 -1.49 -3.73 -6.88
CA ILE A 114 -1.74 -3.62 -5.46
C ILE A 114 -1.81 -5.03 -4.86
N ALA A 115 -1.10 -5.26 -3.76
CA ALA A 115 -1.09 -6.54 -3.05
C ALA A 115 -1.48 -6.43 -1.59
N SER A 116 -1.41 -5.22 -1.03
CA SER A 116 -1.83 -4.98 0.35
C SER A 116 -2.34 -3.55 0.53
N PHE A 117 -3.25 -3.39 1.47
CA PHE A 117 -3.73 -2.10 1.92
C PHE A 117 -3.93 -2.18 3.43
N ALA A 118 -3.19 -1.41 4.21
CA ALA A 118 -3.10 -1.58 5.65
C ALA A 118 -3.09 -0.25 6.41
N LEU A 119 -3.64 -0.26 7.62
CA LEU A 119 -3.61 0.88 8.54
C LEU A 119 -2.19 1.05 9.09
N LEU A 120 -1.65 2.27 9.01
CA LEU A 120 -0.39 2.66 9.64
C LEU A 120 -0.63 3.38 10.97
N ASP A 121 -1.56 4.33 10.97
CA ASP A 121 -1.92 5.10 12.15
C ASP A 121 -3.45 5.29 12.20
N GLY A 122 -4.06 4.79 13.25
CA GLY A 122 -5.48 4.91 13.56
C GLY A 122 -5.73 5.55 14.93
N SER A 123 -4.74 6.24 15.49
CA SER A 123 -4.83 6.81 16.84
C SER A 123 -5.91 7.90 17.00
N ALA A 124 -6.38 8.45 15.88
CA ALA A 124 -7.39 9.50 15.86
C ALA A 124 -8.84 8.96 15.84
N VAL A 125 -9.03 7.64 15.89
CA VAL A 125 -10.36 7.03 15.85
C VAL A 125 -10.49 5.88 16.86
N ASP A 126 -11.69 5.67 17.39
CA ASP A 126 -12.06 4.39 17.99
C ASP A 126 -12.68 3.51 16.90
N GLY A 127 -12.30 2.25 16.89
CA GLY A 127 -12.71 1.27 15.89
C GLY A 127 -11.57 0.96 14.91
N VAL A 128 -11.88 0.18 13.91
CA VAL A 128 -10.94 -0.23 12.86
C VAL A 128 -11.59 0.04 11.51
N PRO A 129 -10.97 0.84 10.62
CA PRO A 129 -11.50 1.04 9.28
C PRO A 129 -11.46 -0.27 8.48
N GLY A 130 -12.47 -0.50 7.65
CA GLY A 130 -12.42 -1.54 6.64
C GLY A 130 -11.46 -1.12 5.52
N LEU A 131 -10.43 -1.93 5.26
CA LEU A 131 -9.42 -1.66 4.24
C LEU A 131 -9.29 -2.91 3.36
N ASP A 132 -9.74 -2.80 2.12
CA ASP A 132 -9.78 -3.94 1.19
C ASP A 132 -9.02 -3.63 -0.10
N VAL A 133 -8.31 -4.63 -0.61
CA VAL A 133 -7.81 -4.67 -1.98
C VAL A 133 -8.86 -5.38 -2.84
N VAL A 134 -9.57 -4.61 -3.66
CA VAL A 134 -10.64 -5.15 -4.52
C VAL A 134 -10.05 -5.96 -5.67
N ASP A 135 -8.99 -5.39 -6.27
CA ASP A 135 -8.21 -6.03 -7.32
C ASP A 135 -6.81 -5.39 -7.44
N GLY A 136 -6.06 -5.69 -8.51
CA GLY A 136 -4.69 -5.20 -8.69
C GLY A 136 -4.54 -3.70 -8.90
N HIS A 137 -5.63 -2.96 -9.06
CA HIS A 137 -5.62 -1.51 -9.29
C HIS A 137 -6.69 -0.74 -8.50
N THR A 138 -7.45 -1.42 -7.63
CA THR A 138 -8.57 -0.83 -6.91
C THR A 138 -8.50 -1.16 -5.43
N ILE A 139 -8.67 -0.14 -4.58
CA ILE A 139 -8.84 -0.28 -3.13
C ILE A 139 -10.23 0.19 -2.71
N ALA A 140 -10.71 -0.36 -1.59
CA ALA A 140 -11.91 0.13 -0.93
C ALA A 140 -11.63 0.47 0.54
N VAL A 141 -12.31 1.51 1.03
CA VAL A 141 -12.25 2.00 2.41
C VAL A 141 -13.66 2.05 2.95
N ASP A 142 -13.88 1.47 4.14
CA ASP A 142 -15.10 1.61 4.91
C ASP A 142 -14.79 2.32 6.23
N LEU A 143 -15.33 3.53 6.39
CA LEU A 143 -15.18 4.38 7.58
C LEU A 143 -16.44 4.36 8.45
N GLY A 144 -17.41 3.53 8.11
CA GLY A 144 -18.66 3.38 8.88
C GLY A 144 -18.39 2.90 10.31
N GLY A 145 -19.10 3.48 11.26
CA GLY A 145 -19.01 3.10 12.66
C GLY A 145 -17.73 3.52 13.40
N LEU A 146 -16.83 4.29 12.77
CA LEU A 146 -15.69 4.89 13.47
C LEU A 146 -16.15 6.09 14.33
N ALA A 147 -15.57 6.23 15.52
CA ALA A 147 -15.72 7.42 16.33
C ALA A 147 -14.42 8.25 16.27
N TRP A 148 -14.49 9.43 15.65
CA TRP A 148 -13.38 10.33 15.45
C TRP A 148 -13.11 11.18 16.68
N HIS A 149 -11.83 11.46 16.96
CA HIS A 149 -11.38 12.19 18.14
C HIS A 149 -10.69 13.50 17.75
N GLY A 150 -11.30 14.59 18.14
CA GLY A 150 -10.76 15.94 17.86
C GLY A 150 -11.32 16.56 16.59
N ASP A 151 -10.91 17.79 16.33
CA ASP A 151 -11.25 18.52 15.13
C ASP A 151 -10.14 18.28 14.08
N TYR A 152 -10.49 18.01 12.83
CA TYR A 152 -9.55 17.73 11.74
C TYR A 152 -8.63 16.54 12.00
N ALA A 153 -9.18 15.51 12.64
CA ALA A 153 -8.48 14.26 12.91
C ALA A 153 -8.13 13.52 11.60
N SER A 154 -7.10 12.70 11.61
CA SER A 154 -6.73 11.92 10.43
C SER A 154 -6.25 10.52 10.78
N ILE A 155 -6.48 9.59 9.87
CA ILE A 155 -5.87 8.26 9.88
C ILE A 155 -4.95 8.10 8.67
N THR A 156 -3.94 7.25 8.80
CA THR A 156 -2.97 7.02 7.72
C THR A 156 -2.90 5.54 7.38
N THR A 157 -2.92 5.25 6.10
CA THR A 157 -2.85 3.89 5.55
C THR A 157 -1.70 3.76 4.56
N GLN A 158 -1.35 2.53 4.17
CA GLN A 158 -0.30 2.23 3.20
C GLN A 158 -0.80 1.25 2.16
N ILE A 159 -0.64 1.61 0.90
CA ILE A 159 -0.82 0.73 -0.25
C ILE A 159 0.53 0.08 -0.56
N GLY A 160 0.55 -1.25 -0.65
CA GLY A 160 1.75 -2.03 -0.95
C GLY A 160 1.65 -2.77 -2.27
N ALA A 161 2.77 -2.83 -2.98
CA ALA A 161 2.93 -3.63 -4.19
C ALA A 161 3.17 -5.10 -3.87
N ALA A 162 2.83 -5.98 -4.81
CA ALA A 162 3.29 -7.35 -4.76
C ALA A 162 4.82 -7.37 -4.74
N SER A 163 5.41 -8.00 -3.73
CA SER A 163 6.85 -8.20 -3.71
C SER A 163 7.23 -9.10 -4.88
N VAL A 164 8.04 -8.60 -5.79
CA VAL A 164 8.74 -9.47 -6.74
C VAL A 164 9.77 -10.24 -5.90
N PRO A 165 9.70 -11.58 -5.83
CA PRO A 165 10.73 -12.35 -5.15
C PRO A 165 12.08 -11.94 -5.75
N GLU A 166 12.96 -11.37 -4.94
CA GLU A 166 14.32 -11.10 -5.40
C GLU A 166 14.89 -12.40 -5.97
N PRO A 167 15.41 -12.38 -7.20
CA PRO A 167 16.04 -13.57 -7.74
C PRO A 167 17.00 -14.09 -6.69
N ALA A 168 16.98 -15.40 -6.42
CA ALA A 168 17.66 -16.07 -5.30
C ALA A 168 19.19 -15.92 -5.42
N VAL A 169 19.69 -14.69 -5.56
CA VAL A 169 21.11 -14.31 -5.62
C VAL A 169 21.85 -14.84 -4.40
N PRO A 170 21.32 -14.77 -3.16
CA PRO A 170 21.96 -15.40 -2.01
C PRO A 170 22.04 -16.92 -2.15
N ALA A 171 21.00 -17.58 -2.67
CA ALA A 171 21.00 -19.03 -2.88
C ALA A 171 21.96 -19.43 -3.99
N LEU A 172 22.05 -18.65 -5.08
CA LEU A 172 23.01 -18.87 -6.16
C LEU A 172 24.47 -18.65 -5.70
N LEU A 173 24.72 -17.62 -4.87
CA LEU A 173 26.03 -17.38 -4.26
C LEU A 173 26.43 -18.50 -3.30
N LEU A 174 25.48 -19.01 -2.48
CA LEU A 174 25.70 -20.15 -1.61
C LEU A 174 25.98 -21.42 -2.42
N ALA A 175 25.21 -21.69 -3.46
CA ALA A 175 25.42 -22.84 -4.33
C ALA A 175 26.78 -22.73 -5.05
N GLY A 176 27.17 -21.55 -5.51
CA GLY A 176 28.47 -21.28 -6.11
C GLY A 176 29.63 -21.48 -5.13
N ALA A 177 29.50 -20.97 -3.90
CA ALA A 177 30.51 -21.16 -2.85
C ALA A 177 30.67 -22.63 -2.46
N CYS A 178 29.57 -23.37 -2.33
CA CYS A 178 29.60 -24.81 -2.07
C CYS A 178 30.25 -25.61 -3.22
N GLY A 179 29.94 -25.24 -4.47
CA GLY A 179 30.57 -25.84 -5.66
C GLY A 179 32.07 -25.63 -5.70
N LEU A 180 32.55 -24.43 -5.38
CA LEU A 180 33.99 -24.10 -5.28
C LEU A 180 34.69 -24.87 -4.15
N ALA A 181 34.03 -25.04 -3.01
CA ALA A 181 34.58 -25.81 -1.87
C ALA A 181 34.75 -27.29 -2.21
N ILE A 182 33.79 -27.88 -2.94
CA ILE A 182 33.83 -29.29 -3.38
C ILE A 182 34.91 -29.47 -4.45
N SER A 183 35.04 -28.56 -5.40
CA SER A 183 36.05 -28.59 -6.46
C SER A 183 37.47 -28.56 -5.90
N ARG A 184 37.77 -27.70 -4.92
CA ARG A 184 39.06 -27.61 -4.25
C ARG A 184 39.44 -28.88 -3.48
N ARG A 185 38.48 -29.67 -2.98
CA ARG A 185 38.75 -30.95 -2.31
C ARG A 185 39.17 -32.03 -3.31
N ARG A 186 38.60 -32.06 -4.50
CA ARG A 186 38.93 -33.04 -5.55
C ARG A 186 40.31 -32.86 -6.18
N SER A 187 40.83 -31.63 -6.21
CA SER A 187 42.14 -31.33 -6.78
C SER A 187 43.32 -31.60 -5.80
N ARG A 188 43.05 -31.99 -4.56
CA ARG A 188 44.05 -32.33 -3.52
C ARG A 188 44.11 -33.81 -3.16
N ALA A 189 43.34 -34.66 -3.80
CA ALA A 189 43.36 -36.10 -3.73
C ALA A 189 44.00 -36.71 -5.00
#